data_3859a11bb5c67d994fd0f7763d91eb34
#
_entry.id   3859a11bb5c67d994fd0f7763d91eb34
#
_cell.length_a   1.000
_cell.length_b   1.000
_cell.length_c   1.000
_cell.angle_alpha   90.00
_cell.angle_beta   90.00
_cell.angle_gamma   90.00
#
_symmetry.space_group_name_H-M   'P 1'
#
loop_
_entity.id
_entity.type
_entity.pdbx_description
1 polymer ?
#
loop_
_entity_poly.entity_id
_entity_poly.type
_entity_poly.pdbx_seq_one_letter_code
_entity_poly.pdbx_strand_id
1 'polypeptide(L)'
;MNKLSKNEQDQKLKRTDRTMFAPSMLSADFSALGRDLQTIEKAGADWLHVDIMDGHFVPNITFGPDQLKNLRGCVEIPFDVHLMIDDPKTYIPRFIGAGADFITFHVETACDIGECLDLIEEGGAVPGLVISPDTDPSALAP
;
A
#
# COMPACT_ATOMS: atom_id res chain seq x y z
N MET A 1 -13.13 -11.43 9.09
CA MET A 1 -12.90 -10.00 8.79
C MET A 1 -14.04 -9.58 7.88
N ASN A 2 -14.71 -8.46 8.14
CA ASN A 2 -15.80 -8.01 7.27
C ASN A 2 -15.21 -7.27 6.07
N LYS A 3 -15.66 -7.68 4.86
CA LYS A 3 -15.40 -6.95 3.61
C LYS A 3 -15.90 -5.50 3.79
N LEU A 4 -15.06 -4.51 3.46
CA LEU A 4 -15.51 -3.13 3.42
C LEU A 4 -16.68 -3.02 2.44
N SER A 5 -17.76 -2.37 2.87
CA SER A 5 -18.85 -2.03 1.94
C SER A 5 -18.31 -1.06 0.88
N LYS A 6 -18.94 -1.05 -0.30
CA LYS A 6 -18.61 -0.09 -1.36
C LYS A 6 -18.59 1.37 -0.86
N ASN A 7 -19.50 1.71 0.04
CA ASN A 7 -19.56 3.04 0.66
C ASN A 7 -18.33 3.35 1.55
N GLU A 8 -17.78 2.35 2.24
CA GLU A 8 -16.57 2.52 3.06
C GLU A 8 -15.31 2.63 2.20
N GLN A 9 -15.24 1.86 1.10
CA GLN A 9 -14.19 2.02 0.09
C GLN A 9 -14.26 3.39 -0.58
N ASP A 10 -15.45 3.82 -1.01
CA ASP A 10 -15.68 5.14 -1.59
C ASP A 10 -15.35 6.28 -0.61
N GLN A 11 -15.55 6.08 0.71
CA GLN A 11 -15.15 7.05 1.73
C GLN A 11 -13.63 7.14 1.87
N LYS A 12 -12.90 6.03 1.78
CA LYS A 12 -11.42 6.03 1.75
C LYS A 12 -10.87 6.70 0.48
N LEU A 13 -11.56 6.51 -0.65
CA LEU A 13 -11.22 7.07 -1.96
C LEU A 13 -11.79 8.48 -2.21
N LYS A 14 -12.40 9.14 -1.21
CA LYS A 14 -13.02 10.44 -1.41
C LYS A 14 -12.15 11.37 -2.23
N ARG A 15 -12.57 11.64 -3.48
CA ARG A 15 -12.03 12.73 -4.28
C ARG A 15 -12.22 14.02 -3.50
N THR A 16 -11.13 14.58 -3.06
CA THR A 16 -11.11 15.92 -2.48
C THR A 16 -10.81 16.92 -3.60
N ASP A 17 -11.35 18.14 -3.49
CA ASP A 17 -11.03 19.21 -4.45
C ASP A 17 -9.61 19.78 -4.22
N ARG A 18 -8.80 19.12 -3.41
CA ARG A 18 -7.43 19.51 -3.07
C ARG A 18 -6.42 18.42 -3.40
N THR A 19 -5.17 18.79 -3.52
CA THR A 19 -4.03 17.85 -3.60
C THR A 19 -3.92 17.07 -2.29
N MET A 20 -3.79 15.75 -2.40
CA MET A 20 -3.50 14.84 -1.28
C MET A 20 -2.00 14.61 -1.17
N PHE A 21 -1.50 14.52 0.06
CA PHE A 21 -0.09 14.27 0.34
C PHE A 21 0.09 12.90 0.97
N ALA A 22 0.89 12.04 0.32
CA ALA A 22 1.26 10.71 0.77
C ALA A 22 2.80 10.60 0.84
N PRO A 23 3.44 11.10 1.90
CA PRO A 23 4.89 10.99 2.06
C PRO A 23 5.33 9.53 2.12
N SER A 24 6.45 9.20 1.45
CA SER A 24 7.01 7.86 1.52
C SER A 24 7.77 7.64 2.83
N MET A 25 7.52 6.49 3.47
CA MET A 25 8.23 6.03 4.65
C MET A 25 9.73 5.81 4.40
N LEU A 26 10.15 5.65 3.14
CA LEU A 26 11.57 5.55 2.78
C LEU A 26 12.38 6.81 3.11
N SER A 27 11.73 7.97 3.22
CA SER A 27 12.36 9.25 3.54
C SER A 27 12.50 9.51 5.04
N ALA A 28 12.00 8.62 5.89
CA ALA A 28 12.03 8.78 7.34
C ALA A 28 13.35 8.29 7.95
N ASP A 29 13.64 8.74 9.17
CA ASP A 29 14.72 8.18 9.99
C ASP A 29 14.30 6.77 10.50
N PHE A 30 14.90 5.73 9.93
CA PHE A 30 14.59 4.34 10.27
C PHE A 30 14.90 3.98 11.72
N SER A 31 15.78 4.74 12.38
CA SER A 31 16.05 4.58 13.81
C SER A 31 14.95 5.14 14.71
N ALA A 32 14.02 5.94 14.15
CA ALA A 32 12.98 6.64 14.88
C ALA A 32 11.63 6.71 14.12
N LEU A 33 11.33 5.70 13.29
CA LEU A 33 10.17 5.66 12.38
C LEU A 33 8.86 6.13 13.04
N GLY A 34 8.49 5.55 14.19
CA GLY A 34 7.22 5.91 14.85
C GLY A 34 7.11 7.41 15.17
N ARG A 35 8.22 8.05 15.60
CA ARG A 35 8.25 9.50 15.86
C ARG A 35 8.10 10.31 14.57
N ASP A 36 8.78 9.89 13.52
CA ASP A 36 8.73 10.60 12.24
C ASP A 36 7.35 10.48 11.59
N LEU A 37 6.71 9.31 11.67
CA LEU A 37 5.34 9.13 11.20
C LEU A 37 4.35 10.04 11.95
N GLN A 38 4.47 10.15 13.27
CA GLN A 38 3.66 11.11 14.05
C GLN A 38 3.91 12.56 13.66
N THR A 39 5.13 12.87 13.26
CA THR A 39 5.49 14.23 12.83
C THR A 39 4.84 14.58 11.50
N ILE A 40 4.88 13.69 10.51
CA ILE A 40 4.25 13.93 9.20
C ILE A 40 2.72 13.93 9.30
N GLU A 41 2.12 13.09 10.13
CA GLU A 41 0.68 13.14 10.41
C GLU A 41 0.26 14.50 10.99
N LYS A 42 0.98 15.00 12.02
CA LYS A 42 0.73 16.33 12.60
C LYS A 42 0.97 17.47 11.59
N ALA A 43 1.84 17.27 10.62
CA ALA A 43 2.08 18.22 9.53
C ALA A 43 0.95 18.21 8.47
N GLY A 44 0.00 17.29 8.55
CA GLY A 44 -1.17 17.22 7.69
C GLY A 44 -1.03 16.27 6.49
N ALA A 45 -0.18 15.24 6.58
CA ALA A 45 -0.15 14.16 5.60
C ALA A 45 -1.53 13.46 5.58
N ASP A 46 -2.01 13.15 4.38
CA ASP A 46 -3.29 12.49 4.17
C ASP A 46 -3.19 10.97 4.28
N TRP A 47 -2.10 10.42 3.75
CA TRP A 47 -1.78 8.98 3.77
C TRP A 47 -0.30 8.80 4.10
N LEU A 48 0.10 7.59 4.46
CA LEU A 48 1.50 7.16 4.51
C LEU A 48 1.76 6.22 3.35
N HIS A 49 2.68 6.57 2.45
CA HIS A 49 3.11 5.68 1.37
C HIS A 49 4.20 4.72 1.85
N VAL A 50 3.99 3.42 1.64
CA VAL A 50 4.86 2.36 2.14
C VAL A 50 5.33 1.49 0.98
N ASP A 51 6.57 1.72 0.54
CA ASP A 51 7.21 1.00 -0.56
C ASP A 51 7.81 -0.31 -0.06
N ILE A 52 7.24 -1.45 -0.47
CA ILE A 52 7.69 -2.79 -0.13
C ILE A 52 8.49 -3.37 -1.28
N MET A 53 9.75 -3.72 -1.02
CA MET A 53 10.70 -4.24 -2.00
C MET A 53 11.34 -5.53 -1.48
N ASP A 54 11.47 -6.54 -2.33
CA ASP A 54 11.94 -7.88 -1.98
C ASP A 54 13.36 -8.22 -2.45
N GLY A 55 14.00 -7.32 -3.21
CA GLY A 55 15.33 -7.56 -3.79
C GLY A 55 15.32 -8.43 -5.05
N HIS A 56 14.16 -8.83 -5.56
CA HIS A 56 13.97 -9.62 -6.78
C HIS A 56 13.25 -8.81 -7.84
N PHE A 57 12.04 -8.37 -7.57
CA PHE A 57 11.28 -7.51 -8.49
C PHE A 57 11.99 -6.17 -8.72
N VAL A 58 12.55 -5.59 -7.67
CA VAL A 58 13.44 -4.42 -7.72
C VAL A 58 14.71 -4.66 -6.91
N PRO A 59 15.86 -4.04 -7.27
CA PRO A 59 17.16 -4.33 -6.65
C PRO A 59 17.36 -3.62 -5.30
N ASN A 60 16.35 -3.68 -4.42
CA ASN A 60 16.41 -3.15 -3.06
C ASN A 60 15.52 -4.01 -2.14
N ILE A 61 15.78 -3.97 -0.84
CA ILE A 61 14.98 -4.61 0.20
C ILE A 61 14.60 -3.54 1.21
N THR A 62 13.31 -3.46 1.59
CA THR A 62 12.85 -2.39 2.49
C THR A 62 12.16 -2.93 3.73
N PHE A 63 10.84 -3.05 3.70
CA PHE A 63 10.02 -3.33 4.87
C PHE A 63 9.25 -4.64 4.71
N GLY A 64 8.80 -5.18 5.85
CA GLY A 64 7.93 -6.35 5.86
C GLY A 64 6.65 -6.11 6.69
N PRO A 65 5.70 -7.08 6.66
CA PRO A 65 4.41 -6.95 7.34
C PRO A 65 4.53 -6.69 8.85
N ASP A 66 5.53 -7.29 9.52
CA ASP A 66 5.71 -7.12 10.97
C ASP A 66 6.11 -5.70 11.35
N GLN A 67 6.93 -5.03 10.52
CA GLN A 67 7.27 -3.63 10.73
C GLN A 67 6.03 -2.74 10.57
N LEU A 68 5.26 -2.97 9.50
CA LEU A 68 4.01 -2.23 9.26
C LEU A 68 3.05 -2.38 10.45
N LYS A 69 2.84 -3.61 10.92
CA LYS A 69 1.99 -3.92 12.06
C LYS A 69 2.42 -3.16 13.34
N ASN A 70 3.73 -3.08 13.59
CA ASN A 70 4.24 -2.35 14.74
C ASN A 70 4.04 -0.83 14.61
N LEU A 71 4.09 -0.30 13.40
CA LEU A 71 3.92 1.13 13.12
C LEU A 71 2.46 1.56 13.05
N ARG A 72 1.52 0.63 12.79
CA ARG A 72 0.09 0.96 12.66
C ARG A 72 -0.48 1.69 13.87
N GLY A 73 -0.01 1.35 15.06
CA GLY A 73 -0.44 2.00 16.31
C GLY A 73 0.19 3.38 16.57
N CYS A 74 1.09 3.86 15.71
CA CYS A 74 1.76 5.15 15.89
C CYS A 74 0.98 6.33 15.30
N VAL A 75 0.14 6.08 14.27
CA VAL A 75 -0.60 7.10 13.51
C VAL A 75 -1.98 6.58 13.12
N GLU A 76 -2.91 7.50 12.85
CA GLU A 76 -4.28 7.18 12.42
C GLU A 76 -4.48 7.29 10.90
N ILE A 77 -3.60 8.02 10.18
CA ILE A 77 -3.69 8.18 8.73
C ILE A 77 -3.59 6.82 8.02
N PRO A 78 -4.29 6.63 6.87
CA PRO A 78 -4.26 5.40 6.11
C PRO A 78 -2.87 5.03 5.62
N PHE A 79 -2.59 3.71 5.55
CA PHE A 79 -1.39 3.14 4.96
C PHE A 79 -1.67 2.72 3.52
N ASP A 80 -0.98 3.38 2.58
CA ASP A 80 -0.95 3.09 1.15
C ASP A 80 0.27 2.22 0.83
N VAL A 81 0.06 0.91 0.74
CA VAL A 81 1.12 -0.09 0.59
C VAL A 81 1.33 -0.41 -0.88
N HIS A 82 2.53 -0.11 -1.38
CA HIS A 82 2.96 -0.41 -2.75
C HIS A 82 3.88 -1.62 -2.77
N LEU A 83 3.41 -2.71 -3.38
CA LEU A 83 4.13 -3.98 -3.46
C LEU A 83 4.96 -4.05 -4.75
N MET A 84 6.26 -3.84 -4.62
CA MET A 84 7.29 -4.11 -5.64
C MET A 84 7.98 -5.44 -5.31
N ILE A 85 7.22 -6.54 -5.41
CA ILE A 85 7.66 -7.89 -5.03
C ILE A 85 7.20 -8.92 -6.07
N ASP A 86 7.95 -10.01 -6.21
CA ASP A 86 7.67 -11.05 -7.21
C ASP A 86 6.39 -11.86 -6.93
N ASP A 87 6.04 -12.06 -5.66
CA ASP A 87 4.87 -12.86 -5.25
C ASP A 87 3.88 -12.04 -4.40
N PRO A 88 3.15 -11.09 -4.99
CA PRO A 88 2.17 -10.30 -4.25
C PRO A 88 1.03 -11.15 -3.68
N LYS A 89 0.61 -12.21 -4.36
CA LYS A 89 -0.49 -13.08 -3.92
C LYS A 89 -0.26 -13.65 -2.51
N THR A 90 0.94 -14.14 -2.23
CA THR A 90 1.30 -14.68 -0.90
C THR A 90 1.33 -13.60 0.18
N TYR A 91 1.73 -12.38 -0.17
CA TYR A 91 1.97 -11.31 0.82
C TYR A 91 0.76 -10.40 1.06
N ILE A 92 -0.15 -10.24 0.11
CA ILE A 92 -1.37 -9.42 0.25
C ILE A 92 -2.10 -9.70 1.58
N PRO A 93 -2.46 -10.95 1.95
CA PRO A 93 -3.16 -11.21 3.21
C PRO A 93 -2.37 -10.80 4.45
N ARG A 94 -1.03 -10.85 4.38
CA ARG A 94 -0.15 -10.47 5.48
C ARG A 94 -0.13 -8.96 5.70
N PHE A 95 -0.08 -8.18 4.61
CA PHE A 95 -0.13 -6.71 4.69
C PHE A 95 -1.50 -6.20 5.12
N ILE A 96 -2.59 -6.85 4.68
CA ILE A 96 -3.93 -6.59 5.20
C ILE A 96 -3.99 -6.82 6.71
N GLY A 97 -3.47 -7.97 7.17
CA GLY A 97 -3.39 -8.30 8.60
C GLY A 97 -2.48 -7.37 9.41
N ALA A 98 -1.55 -6.67 8.74
CA ALA A 98 -0.68 -5.65 9.32
C ALA A 98 -1.32 -4.26 9.37
N GLY A 99 -2.48 -4.05 8.73
CA GLY A 99 -3.23 -2.80 8.77
C GLY A 99 -3.08 -1.91 7.53
N ALA A 100 -2.75 -2.49 6.37
CA ALA A 100 -2.80 -1.78 5.10
C ALA A 100 -4.25 -1.37 4.76
N ASP A 101 -4.45 -0.12 4.37
CA ASP A 101 -5.74 0.42 3.94
C ASP A 101 -5.89 0.38 2.43
N PHE A 102 -4.81 0.62 1.70
CA PHE A 102 -4.68 0.50 0.26
C PHE A 102 -3.54 -0.46 -0.05
N ILE A 103 -3.70 -1.29 -1.08
CA ILE A 103 -2.62 -2.15 -1.59
C ILE A 103 -2.58 -2.03 -3.10
N THR A 104 -1.43 -1.60 -3.62
CA THR A 104 -1.14 -1.59 -5.05
C THR A 104 -0.04 -2.61 -5.35
N PHE A 105 -0.11 -3.24 -6.53
CA PHE A 105 0.90 -4.17 -7.01
C PHE A 105 1.07 -4.04 -8.53
N HIS A 106 2.19 -4.55 -9.03
CA HIS A 106 2.55 -4.40 -10.43
C HIS A 106 1.90 -5.45 -11.33
N VAL A 107 1.46 -5.03 -12.52
CA VAL A 107 0.91 -5.94 -13.55
C VAL A 107 1.97 -6.85 -14.16
N GLU A 108 3.24 -6.51 -14.01
CA GLU A 108 4.38 -7.29 -14.50
C GLU A 108 4.69 -8.53 -13.65
N THR A 109 4.04 -8.68 -12.51
CA THR A 109 4.19 -9.88 -11.67
C THR A 109 3.53 -11.10 -12.30
N ALA A 110 4.04 -12.30 -11.98
CA ALA A 110 3.53 -13.55 -12.57
C ALA A 110 2.21 -14.05 -11.92
N CYS A 111 1.59 -13.26 -11.03
CA CYS A 111 0.34 -13.65 -10.38
C CYS A 111 -0.88 -13.45 -11.28
N ASP A 112 -1.97 -14.13 -10.97
CA ASP A 112 -3.29 -13.79 -11.52
C ASP A 112 -3.76 -12.47 -10.91
N ILE A 113 -3.90 -11.45 -11.76
CA ILE A 113 -4.26 -10.09 -11.35
C ILE A 113 -5.66 -10.09 -10.72
N GLY A 114 -6.63 -10.80 -11.30
CA GLY A 114 -7.99 -10.87 -10.78
C GLY A 114 -8.03 -11.47 -9.37
N GLU A 115 -7.35 -12.60 -9.16
CA GLU A 115 -7.25 -13.20 -7.83
C GLU A 115 -6.60 -12.27 -6.80
N CYS A 116 -5.56 -11.51 -7.19
CA CYS A 116 -4.91 -10.58 -6.28
C CYS A 116 -5.82 -9.40 -5.91
N LEU A 117 -6.56 -8.85 -6.86
CA LEU A 117 -7.54 -7.79 -6.61
C LEU A 117 -8.66 -8.29 -5.67
N ASP A 118 -9.19 -9.49 -5.94
CA ASP A 118 -10.22 -10.10 -5.08
C ASP A 118 -9.71 -10.32 -3.64
N LEU A 119 -8.49 -10.81 -3.47
CA LEU A 119 -7.87 -11.00 -2.15
C LEU A 119 -7.77 -9.67 -1.38
N ILE A 120 -7.40 -8.58 -2.04
CA ILE A 120 -7.30 -7.26 -1.42
C ILE A 120 -8.69 -6.77 -0.98
N GLU A 121 -9.69 -6.86 -1.87
CA GLU A 121 -11.06 -6.44 -1.56
C GLU A 121 -11.69 -7.29 -0.46
N GLU A 122 -11.56 -8.62 -0.53
CA GLU A 122 -12.09 -9.55 0.48
C GLU A 122 -11.43 -9.34 1.84
N GLY A 123 -10.17 -8.94 1.84
CA GLY A 123 -9.43 -8.57 3.05
C GLY A 123 -9.83 -7.23 3.64
N GLY A 124 -10.60 -6.40 2.92
CA GLY A 124 -11.09 -5.09 3.38
C GLY A 124 -10.14 -3.93 3.11
N ALA A 125 -9.14 -4.11 2.24
CA ALA A 125 -8.32 -3.04 1.71
C ALA A 125 -8.83 -2.56 0.34
N VAL A 126 -8.36 -1.41 -0.12
CA VAL A 126 -8.68 -0.86 -1.44
C VAL A 126 -7.60 -1.32 -2.43
N PRO A 127 -7.96 -2.03 -3.52
CA PRO A 127 -7.00 -2.50 -4.49
C PRO A 127 -6.57 -1.43 -5.49
N GLY A 128 -5.35 -1.57 -6.03
CA GLY A 128 -4.86 -0.80 -7.15
C GLY A 128 -3.81 -1.54 -7.97
N LEU A 129 -3.65 -1.11 -9.22
CA LEU A 129 -2.63 -1.64 -10.14
C LEU A 129 -1.61 -0.55 -10.48
N VAL A 130 -0.38 -0.99 -10.63
CA VAL A 130 0.76 -0.15 -11.01
C VAL A 130 1.44 -0.79 -12.23
N ILE A 131 2.00 0.05 -13.09
CA ILE A 131 2.88 -0.34 -14.19
C ILE A 131 4.27 0.26 -14.00
N SER A 132 5.28 -0.47 -14.43
CA SER A 132 6.64 0.06 -14.52
C SER A 132 6.75 1.12 -15.62
N PRO A 133 7.71 2.06 -15.53
CA PRO A 133 7.84 3.14 -16.53
C PRO A 133 7.99 2.68 -17.98
N ASP A 134 8.57 1.49 -18.20
CA ASP A 134 8.79 0.89 -19.51
C ASP A 134 7.61 0.04 -20.00
N THR A 135 6.56 -0.13 -19.20
CA THR A 135 5.37 -0.93 -19.54
C THR A 135 4.34 -0.05 -20.24
N ASP A 136 3.82 -0.52 -21.37
CA ASP A 136 2.77 0.19 -22.11
C ASP A 136 1.50 0.31 -21.25
N PRO A 137 0.89 1.51 -21.11
CA PRO A 137 -0.34 1.70 -20.33
C PRO A 137 -1.52 0.82 -20.77
N SER A 138 -1.51 0.30 -21.99
CA SER A 138 -2.52 -0.66 -22.46
C SER A 138 -2.53 -1.98 -21.65
N ALA A 139 -1.46 -2.27 -20.91
CA ALA A 139 -1.42 -3.41 -19.97
C ALA A 139 -2.44 -3.29 -18.81
N LEU A 140 -2.98 -2.09 -18.57
CA LEU A 140 -4.06 -1.85 -17.58
C LEU A 140 -5.46 -1.94 -18.20
N ALA A 141 -5.56 -2.11 -19.52
CA ALA A 141 -6.85 -2.25 -20.19
C ALA A 141 -7.47 -3.63 -19.89
N PRO A 142 -8.78 -3.70 -19.60
CA PRO A 142 -9.47 -4.97 -19.37
C PRO A 142 -9.54 -5.83 -20.62
#